data_f81d41f29ba4bdedc9a9d21a79c18ee6
#
_entry.id   f81d41f29ba4bdedc9a9d21a79c18ee6
#
_cell.length_a   1.000
_cell.length_b   1.000
_cell.length_c   1.000
_cell.angle_alpha   90.00
_cell.angle_beta   90.00
_cell.angle_gamma   90.00
#
_symmetry.space_group_name_H-M   'P 1'
#
loop_
_entity.id
_entity.type
_entity.pdbx_description
1 polymer ?
#
loop_
_entity_poly.entity_id
_entity_poly.type
_entity_poly.pdbx_seq_one_letter_code
_entity_poly.pdbx_strand_id
1 'polypeptide(L)'
;MYGPGRYEPDPTEGITNVKDLPAPQLVAYHRDHKQTACPRCSQLASRHKSGQRLLHDLGDLCTGHPVDLLVAYSSHYCDRCTKHFNIDLSDLAPPGAHYTHRVIDVAVRVVSEDGLPYRPASWHLWRDHRVFVPFATIQNWVEAGGKKGARAHGRRVSRVGT
;
A
#
# COMPACT_ATOMS: atom_id res chain seq x y z
N MET A 1 4.62 -17.26 -38.06
CA MET A 1 6.01 -17.56 -37.79
C MET A 1 6.65 -16.41 -37.01
N TYR A 2 7.07 -16.67 -35.80
CA TYR A 2 7.76 -15.68 -34.98
C TYR A 2 9.20 -15.61 -35.49
N GLY A 3 9.52 -14.54 -36.24
CA GLY A 3 10.91 -14.21 -36.43
C GLY A 3 11.58 -13.93 -35.09
N PRO A 4 12.91 -14.04 -34.95
CA PRO A 4 13.58 -13.61 -33.74
C PRO A 4 13.25 -12.15 -33.52
N GLY A 5 12.24 -11.89 -32.68
CA GLY A 5 11.94 -10.55 -32.24
C GLY A 5 13.19 -9.96 -31.64
N ARG A 6 13.62 -8.80 -32.13
CA ARG A 6 14.70 -8.08 -31.45
C ARG A 6 14.24 -7.84 -30.01
N TYR A 7 14.97 -8.41 -29.07
CA TYR A 7 14.79 -8.05 -27.69
C TYR A 7 15.21 -6.58 -27.55
N GLU A 8 14.24 -5.70 -27.37
CA GLU A 8 14.51 -4.33 -26.98
C GLU A 8 14.38 -4.27 -25.46
N PRO A 9 15.50 -4.08 -24.72
CA PRO A 9 15.42 -3.96 -23.28
C PRO A 9 14.58 -2.74 -22.91
N ASP A 10 13.69 -2.91 -21.96
CA ASP A 10 12.91 -1.79 -21.41
C ASP A 10 13.89 -0.77 -20.81
N PRO A 11 13.91 0.48 -21.32
CA PRO A 11 14.86 1.47 -20.81
C PRO A 11 14.65 1.81 -19.34
N THR A 12 13.46 1.50 -18.77
CA THR A 12 13.18 1.73 -17.38
C THR A 12 13.73 0.65 -16.44
N GLU A 13 14.09 -0.52 -16.96
CA GLU A 13 14.72 -1.59 -16.17
C GLU A 13 16.13 -1.21 -15.70
N GLY A 14 16.87 -0.47 -16.52
CA GLY A 14 18.25 -0.05 -16.23
C GLY A 14 18.38 1.15 -15.30
N ILE A 15 17.27 1.69 -14.79
CA ILE A 15 17.31 2.84 -13.90
C ILE A 15 17.89 2.42 -12.54
N THR A 16 18.90 3.15 -12.11
CA THR A 16 19.61 2.94 -10.84
C THR A 16 19.52 4.12 -9.88
N ASN A 17 18.87 5.21 -10.31
CA ASN A 17 18.72 6.43 -9.51
C ASN A 17 17.24 6.80 -9.41
N VAL A 18 16.81 7.08 -8.20
CA VAL A 18 15.40 7.40 -7.90
C VAL A 18 14.90 8.62 -8.69
N LYS A 19 15.76 9.60 -8.92
CA LYS A 19 15.39 10.81 -9.68
C LYS A 19 15.06 10.53 -11.15
N ASP A 20 15.48 9.39 -11.69
CA ASP A 20 15.26 9.02 -13.08
C ASP A 20 13.98 8.18 -13.28
N LEU A 21 13.28 7.87 -12.19
CA LEU A 21 12.04 7.10 -12.25
C LEU A 21 10.96 7.88 -13.00
N PRO A 22 10.19 7.21 -13.90
CA PRO A 22 9.12 7.88 -14.62
C PRO A 22 8.01 8.36 -13.67
N ALA A 23 7.28 9.39 -14.11
CA ALA A 23 6.15 9.92 -13.35
C ALA A 23 5.04 8.87 -13.24
N PRO A 24 4.34 8.79 -12.09
CA PRO A 24 3.27 7.84 -11.90
C PRO A 24 2.04 8.18 -12.72
N GLN A 25 1.31 7.14 -13.13
CA GLN A 25 -0.05 7.26 -13.63
C GLN A 25 -0.99 7.38 -12.43
N LEU A 26 -1.93 8.33 -12.49
CA LEU A 26 -2.91 8.54 -11.44
C LEU A 26 -4.18 7.76 -11.75
N VAL A 27 -4.64 6.97 -10.77
CA VAL A 27 -5.91 6.26 -10.82
C VAL A 27 -6.81 6.84 -9.74
N ALA A 28 -7.97 7.36 -10.15
CA ALA A 28 -8.91 7.98 -9.23
C ALA A 28 -9.78 6.92 -8.54
N TYR A 29 -9.88 7.03 -7.22
CA TYR A 29 -10.80 6.25 -6.39
C TYR A 29 -11.76 7.20 -5.68
N HIS A 30 -13.05 6.92 -5.77
CA HIS A 30 -14.08 7.73 -5.15
C HIS A 30 -14.63 7.04 -3.91
N ARG A 31 -14.32 7.60 -2.75
CA ARG A 31 -14.80 7.19 -1.43
C ARG A 31 -15.40 8.38 -0.67
N ASP A 32 -15.93 9.36 -1.41
CA ASP A 32 -16.58 10.54 -0.87
C ASP A 32 -18.10 10.35 -0.94
N HIS A 33 -18.75 10.21 0.21
CA HIS A 33 -20.17 9.97 0.33
C HIS A 33 -20.85 11.07 1.13
N LYS A 34 -22.07 11.43 0.76
CA LYS A 34 -22.85 12.43 1.50
C LYS A 34 -23.20 11.98 2.90
N GLN A 35 -23.49 10.70 3.06
CA GLN A 35 -23.82 10.07 4.34
C GLN A 35 -23.20 8.68 4.42
N THR A 36 -22.76 8.31 5.62
CA THR A 36 -22.30 6.95 5.90
C THR A 36 -22.64 6.59 7.34
N ALA A 37 -22.74 5.29 7.62
CA ALA A 37 -23.03 4.81 8.96
C ALA A 37 -21.85 5.03 9.91
N CYS A 38 -22.12 5.54 11.09
CA CYS A 38 -21.12 5.67 12.14
C CYS A 38 -20.61 4.26 12.53
N PRO A 39 -19.28 4.04 12.59
CA PRO A 39 -18.74 2.72 12.93
C PRO A 39 -19.06 2.27 14.38
N ARG A 40 -19.48 3.19 15.24
CA ARG A 40 -19.78 2.91 16.65
C ARG A 40 -21.26 2.64 16.92
N CYS A 41 -22.15 3.48 16.36
CA CYS A 41 -23.58 3.41 16.67
C CYS A 41 -24.46 3.10 15.46
N SER A 42 -23.88 2.98 14.27
CA SER A 42 -24.56 2.72 12.99
C SER A 42 -25.56 3.80 12.53
N GLN A 43 -25.65 4.93 13.24
CA GLN A 43 -26.46 6.05 12.81
C GLN A 43 -25.85 6.70 11.55
N LEU A 44 -26.68 7.12 10.60
CA LEU A 44 -26.21 7.84 9.42
C LEU A 44 -25.62 9.18 9.83
N ALA A 45 -24.38 9.42 9.44
CA ALA A 45 -23.67 10.66 9.70
C ALA A 45 -23.41 11.39 8.39
N SER A 46 -23.70 12.70 8.39
CA SER A 46 -23.51 13.56 7.24
C SER A 46 -22.05 13.92 7.03
N ARG A 47 -21.69 14.17 5.78
CA ARG A 47 -20.37 14.64 5.42
C ARG A 47 -20.08 15.99 6.08
N HIS A 48 -18.95 16.04 6.79
CA HIS A 48 -18.44 17.27 7.39
C HIS A 48 -17.48 17.98 6.43
N LYS A 49 -16.54 17.22 5.83
CA LYS A 49 -15.60 17.73 4.84
C LYS A 49 -15.12 16.61 3.93
N SER A 50 -14.54 17.00 2.79
CA SER A 50 -13.89 16.09 1.86
C SER A 50 -12.38 16.28 1.89
N GLY A 51 -11.64 15.23 1.57
CA GLY A 51 -10.19 15.26 1.46
C GLY A 51 -9.70 14.33 0.35
N GLN A 52 -8.41 14.40 0.09
CA GLN A 52 -7.75 13.51 -0.86
C GLN A 52 -6.54 12.87 -0.20
N ARG A 53 -6.29 11.62 -0.56
CA ARG A 53 -5.14 10.85 -0.10
C ARG A 53 -4.46 10.19 -1.28
N LEU A 54 -3.14 10.29 -1.34
CA LEU A 54 -2.34 9.64 -2.37
C LEU A 54 -1.75 8.36 -1.78
N LEU A 55 -1.95 7.24 -2.50
CA LEU A 55 -1.39 5.95 -2.14
C LEU A 55 -0.56 5.41 -3.29
N HIS A 56 0.67 5.00 -3.01
CA HIS A 56 1.51 4.31 -3.99
C HIS A 56 1.09 2.85 -4.09
N ASP A 57 0.80 2.41 -5.30
CA ASP A 57 0.36 1.05 -5.61
C ASP A 57 1.40 0.33 -6.48
N LEU A 58 1.15 -0.95 -6.74
CA LEU A 58 1.91 -1.70 -7.73
C LEU A 58 1.75 -1.03 -9.10
N GLY A 59 2.85 -0.91 -9.85
CA GLY A 59 2.83 -0.24 -11.13
C GLY A 59 2.23 -1.10 -12.24
N ASP A 60 2.12 -0.48 -13.40
CA ASP A 60 1.61 -1.12 -14.61
C ASP A 60 2.79 -1.68 -15.41
N LEU A 61 2.88 -3.00 -15.49
CA LEU A 61 3.95 -3.69 -16.23
C LEU A 61 3.82 -3.52 -17.74
N CYS A 62 2.61 -3.24 -18.25
CA CYS A 62 2.39 -3.03 -19.67
C CYS A 62 2.96 -1.69 -20.15
N THR A 63 2.79 -0.63 -19.35
CA THR A 63 3.29 0.69 -19.67
C THR A 63 4.67 0.99 -19.07
N GLY A 64 5.09 0.21 -18.07
CA GLY A 64 6.32 0.44 -17.30
C GLY A 64 6.24 1.60 -16.31
N HIS A 65 5.08 2.23 -16.14
CA HIS A 65 4.91 3.36 -15.25
C HIS A 65 4.49 2.92 -13.84
N PRO A 66 4.95 3.63 -12.80
CA PRO A 66 4.36 3.50 -11.47
C PRO A 66 2.89 3.94 -11.47
N VAL A 67 2.12 3.48 -10.51
CA VAL A 67 0.71 3.83 -10.35
C VAL A 67 0.49 4.39 -8.96
N ASP A 68 -0.12 5.56 -8.89
CA ASP A 68 -0.58 6.15 -7.65
C ASP A 68 -2.10 6.21 -7.63
N LEU A 69 -2.69 5.84 -6.50
CA LEU A 69 -4.12 5.95 -6.28
C LEU A 69 -4.41 7.31 -5.64
N LEU A 70 -5.22 8.12 -6.32
CA LEU A 70 -5.73 9.37 -5.75
C LEU A 70 -7.12 9.08 -5.19
N VAL A 71 -7.22 8.97 -3.87
CA VAL A 71 -8.44 8.57 -3.18
C VAL A 71 -9.14 9.82 -2.65
N ALA A 72 -10.30 10.14 -3.22
CA ALA A 72 -11.19 11.15 -2.66
C ALA A 72 -12.02 10.50 -1.54
N TYR A 73 -11.93 11.04 -0.35
CA TYR A 73 -12.63 10.50 0.81
C TYR A 73 -13.44 11.59 1.53
N SER A 74 -14.41 11.17 2.32
CA SER A 74 -15.24 12.04 3.14
C SER A 74 -14.96 11.82 4.63
N SER A 75 -15.01 12.93 5.37
CA SER A 75 -14.98 12.95 6.83
C SER A 75 -16.38 13.26 7.33
N HIS A 76 -16.82 12.58 8.36
CA HIS A 76 -18.18 12.63 8.89
C HIS A 76 -18.19 13.00 10.37
N TYR A 77 -19.31 13.56 10.81
CA TYR A 77 -19.55 13.83 12.21
C TYR A 77 -20.80 13.09 12.66
N CYS A 78 -20.68 12.28 13.71
CA CYS A 78 -21.81 11.61 14.32
C CYS A 78 -22.34 12.43 15.50
N ASP A 79 -23.58 12.93 15.38
CA ASP A 79 -24.24 13.71 16.44
C ASP A 79 -24.45 12.90 17.71
N ARG A 80 -24.77 11.63 17.56
CA ARG A 80 -25.04 10.73 18.69
C ARG A 80 -23.78 10.43 19.49
N CYS A 81 -22.67 10.11 18.81
CA CYS A 81 -21.38 9.83 19.46
C CYS A 81 -20.57 11.09 19.75
N THR A 82 -20.94 12.23 19.16
CA THR A 82 -20.22 13.51 19.24
C THR A 82 -18.75 13.40 18.80
N LYS A 83 -18.48 12.58 17.79
CA LYS A 83 -17.14 12.33 17.28
C LYS A 83 -17.08 12.39 15.76
N HIS A 84 -15.92 12.84 15.27
CA HIS A 84 -15.56 12.77 13.86
C HIS A 84 -14.98 11.40 13.51
N PHE A 85 -15.21 10.98 12.28
CA PHE A 85 -14.56 9.80 11.71
C PHE A 85 -14.40 9.99 10.20
N ASN A 86 -13.39 9.34 9.65
CA ASN A 86 -13.19 9.26 8.21
C ASN A 86 -13.81 7.98 7.67
N ILE A 87 -14.21 8.01 6.41
CA ILE A 87 -14.64 6.79 5.74
C ILE A 87 -13.52 5.75 5.79
N ASP A 88 -13.88 4.48 5.90
CA ASP A 88 -12.92 3.39 6.03
C ASP A 88 -12.20 3.15 4.70
N LEU A 89 -10.87 3.28 4.71
CA LEU A 89 -9.98 2.98 3.59
C LEU A 89 -9.08 1.77 3.88
N SER A 90 -9.38 1.00 4.91
CA SER A 90 -8.54 -0.14 5.35
C SER A 90 -8.44 -1.26 4.32
N ASP A 91 -9.36 -1.33 3.36
CA ASP A 91 -9.29 -2.26 2.22
C ASP A 91 -8.16 -1.91 1.25
N LEU A 92 -7.76 -0.65 1.19
CA LEU A 92 -6.71 -0.16 0.29
C LEU A 92 -5.34 -0.13 0.95
N ALA A 93 -5.25 0.39 2.15
CA ALA A 93 -3.98 0.58 2.86
C ALA A 93 -4.18 0.59 4.39
N PRO A 94 -3.13 0.27 5.15
CA PRO A 94 -3.16 0.45 6.61
C PRO A 94 -3.36 1.93 6.99
N PRO A 95 -3.91 2.21 8.18
CA PRO A 95 -4.04 3.59 8.65
C PRO A 95 -2.71 4.34 8.65
N GLY A 96 -2.69 5.54 8.07
CA GLY A 96 -1.50 6.39 7.98
C GLY A 96 -0.43 5.93 6.98
N ALA A 97 -0.60 4.81 6.30
CA ALA A 97 0.36 4.32 5.32
C ALA A 97 0.28 5.11 4.00
N HIS A 98 1.42 5.23 3.32
CA HIS A 98 1.50 5.85 1.99
C HIS A 98 1.50 4.83 0.86
N TYR A 99 1.49 3.54 1.17
CA TYR A 99 1.52 2.42 0.24
C TYR A 99 0.32 1.53 0.45
N THR A 100 -0.17 0.92 -0.63
CA THR A 100 -1.28 -0.05 -0.55
C THR A 100 -0.84 -1.35 0.13
N HIS A 101 -1.80 -2.11 0.62
CA HIS A 101 -1.53 -3.45 1.18
C HIS A 101 -0.76 -4.34 0.21
N ARG A 102 -1.07 -4.26 -1.09
CA ARG A 102 -0.41 -5.07 -2.12
C ARG A 102 1.09 -4.80 -2.19
N VAL A 103 1.49 -3.53 -2.11
CA VAL A 103 2.90 -3.13 -2.09
C VAL A 103 3.60 -3.67 -0.84
N ILE A 104 2.97 -3.48 0.32
CA ILE A 104 3.53 -3.93 1.60
C ILE A 104 3.72 -5.45 1.60
N ASP A 105 2.72 -6.19 1.16
CA ASP A 105 2.74 -7.65 1.13
C ASP A 105 3.84 -8.18 0.21
N VAL A 106 3.97 -7.63 -0.99
CA VAL A 106 5.02 -8.02 -1.94
C VAL A 106 6.41 -7.70 -1.38
N ALA A 107 6.60 -6.51 -0.81
CA ALA A 107 7.88 -6.09 -0.23
C ALA A 107 8.31 -7.00 0.94
N VAL A 108 7.40 -7.29 1.85
CA VAL A 108 7.68 -8.19 2.98
C VAL A 108 7.99 -9.60 2.49
N ARG A 109 7.26 -10.10 1.52
CA ARG A 109 7.48 -11.44 0.95
C ARG A 109 8.82 -11.58 0.26
N VAL A 110 9.23 -10.58 -0.52
CA VAL A 110 10.52 -10.57 -1.22
C VAL A 110 11.70 -10.70 -0.23
N VAL A 111 11.61 -10.08 0.93
CA VAL A 111 12.63 -10.17 1.97
C VAL A 111 12.49 -11.45 2.78
N SER A 112 11.28 -11.77 3.26
CA SER A 112 11.06 -12.86 4.22
C SER A 112 11.06 -14.23 3.56
N GLU A 113 10.48 -14.37 2.36
CA GLU A 113 10.38 -15.64 1.66
C GLU A 113 11.50 -15.83 0.63
N ASP A 114 11.83 -14.77 -0.12
CA ASP A 114 12.84 -14.86 -1.19
C ASP A 114 14.25 -14.51 -0.72
N GLY A 115 14.37 -14.01 0.51
CA GLY A 115 15.66 -13.80 1.16
C GLY A 115 16.47 -12.62 0.62
N LEU A 116 15.85 -11.66 -0.08
CA LEU A 116 16.57 -10.50 -0.58
C LEU A 116 16.93 -9.53 0.57
N PRO A 117 18.18 -9.00 0.59
CA PRO A 117 18.51 -7.89 1.46
C PRO A 117 17.66 -6.64 1.16
N TYR A 118 17.53 -5.74 2.13
CA TYR A 118 16.63 -4.58 2.00
C TYR A 118 16.92 -3.67 0.81
N ARG A 119 18.18 -3.34 0.54
CA ARG A 119 18.53 -2.46 -0.59
C ARG A 119 18.27 -3.11 -1.96
N PRO A 120 18.70 -4.35 -2.21
CA PRO A 120 18.32 -5.06 -3.43
C PRO A 120 16.81 -5.23 -3.57
N ALA A 121 16.07 -5.40 -2.47
CA ALA A 121 14.60 -5.49 -2.50
C ALA A 121 13.95 -4.24 -3.08
N SER A 122 14.45 -3.03 -2.75
CA SER A 122 13.93 -1.78 -3.30
C SER A 122 13.97 -1.75 -4.83
N TRP A 123 15.09 -2.16 -5.42
CA TRP A 123 15.26 -2.19 -6.87
C TRP A 123 14.58 -3.37 -7.53
N HIS A 124 14.46 -4.49 -6.83
CA HIS A 124 13.66 -5.63 -7.28
C HIS A 124 12.18 -5.23 -7.44
N LEU A 125 11.64 -4.53 -6.46
CA LEU A 125 10.27 -4.01 -6.53
C LEU A 125 10.08 -3.06 -7.73
N TRP A 126 11.05 -2.22 -8.01
CA TRP A 126 10.99 -1.35 -9.18
C TRP A 126 11.00 -2.16 -10.48
N ARG A 127 11.94 -3.09 -10.64
CA ARG A 127 12.07 -3.86 -11.87
C ARG A 127 10.89 -4.78 -12.15
N ASP A 128 10.39 -5.45 -11.12
CA ASP A 128 9.37 -6.49 -11.29
C ASP A 128 7.95 -5.99 -11.05
N HIS A 129 7.78 -4.90 -10.32
CA HIS A 129 6.46 -4.39 -9.91
C HIS A 129 6.25 -2.89 -10.18
N ARG A 130 7.22 -2.21 -10.75
CA ARG A 130 7.17 -0.76 -11.05
C ARG A 130 6.73 0.09 -9.87
N VAL A 131 7.20 -0.26 -8.70
CA VAL A 131 7.06 0.55 -7.49
C VAL A 131 8.40 0.59 -6.77
N PHE A 132 8.86 1.79 -6.44
CA PHE A 132 10.08 1.96 -5.66
C PHE A 132 9.71 2.23 -4.21
N VAL A 133 10.26 1.42 -3.31
CA VAL A 133 10.09 1.59 -1.87
C VAL A 133 11.48 1.74 -1.24
N PRO A 134 11.75 2.80 -0.50
CA PRO A 134 13.04 2.95 0.18
C PRO A 134 13.32 1.76 1.11
N PHE A 135 14.59 1.34 1.18
CA PHE A 135 14.97 0.17 1.95
C PHE A 135 14.63 0.28 3.44
N ALA A 136 14.71 1.48 4.01
CA ALA A 136 14.35 1.72 5.41
C ALA A 136 12.86 1.48 5.67
N THR A 137 12.01 1.82 4.72
CA THR A 137 10.57 1.55 4.79
C THR A 137 10.29 0.05 4.76
N ILE A 138 10.94 -0.68 3.85
CA ILE A 138 10.82 -2.15 3.77
C ILE A 138 11.27 -2.78 5.08
N GLN A 139 12.40 -2.34 5.63
CA GLN A 139 12.91 -2.82 6.91
C GLN A 139 11.90 -2.64 8.03
N ASN A 140 11.28 -1.46 8.12
CA ASN A 140 10.25 -1.18 9.13
C ASN A 140 9.06 -2.14 9.01
N TRP A 141 8.61 -2.42 7.79
CA TRP A 141 7.49 -3.35 7.57
C TRP A 141 7.84 -4.78 7.96
N VAL A 142 9.03 -5.25 7.60
CA VAL A 142 9.50 -6.60 7.93
C VAL A 142 9.65 -6.77 9.44
N GLU A 143 10.25 -5.80 10.12
CA GLU A 143 10.41 -5.83 11.57
C GLU A 143 9.06 -5.77 12.31
N ALA A 144 8.13 -4.92 11.84
CA ALA A 144 6.79 -4.84 12.41
C ALA A 144 6.02 -6.16 12.24
N GLY A 145 6.14 -6.80 11.08
CA GLY A 145 5.55 -8.11 10.81
C GLY A 145 6.13 -9.21 11.70
N GLY A 146 7.44 -9.20 11.89
CA GLY A 146 8.13 -10.12 12.79
C GLY A 146 7.68 -9.97 14.24
N LYS A 147 7.56 -8.76 14.74
CA LYS A 147 7.06 -8.49 16.11
C LYS A 147 5.61 -8.95 16.30
N LYS A 148 4.73 -8.70 15.32
CA LYS A 148 3.34 -9.20 15.35
C LYS A 148 3.28 -10.71 15.34
N GLY A 149 4.09 -11.37 14.52
CA GLY A 149 4.21 -12.82 14.47
C GLY A 149 4.66 -13.40 15.80
N ALA A 150 5.68 -12.84 16.41
CA ALA A 150 6.17 -13.25 17.72
C ALA A 150 5.12 -13.10 18.83
N ARG A 151 4.38 -11.98 18.84
CA ARG A 151 3.28 -11.77 19.79
C ARG A 151 2.13 -12.76 19.61
N ALA A 152 1.74 -13.03 18.37
CA ALA A 152 0.69 -14.02 18.07
C ALA A 152 1.12 -15.42 18.50
N HIS A 153 2.39 -15.79 18.29
CA HIS A 153 2.95 -17.07 18.71
C HIS A 153 3.02 -17.17 20.23
N GLY A 154 3.45 -16.13 20.93
CA GLY A 154 3.45 -16.09 22.39
C GLY A 154 2.06 -16.23 23.00
N ARG A 155 1.04 -15.62 22.41
CA ARG A 155 -0.35 -15.78 22.86
C ARG A 155 -0.88 -17.20 22.69
N ARG A 156 -0.50 -17.90 21.62
CA ARG A 156 -0.87 -19.30 21.40
C ARG A 156 -0.23 -20.22 22.44
N VAL A 157 1.02 -19.98 22.77
CA VAL A 157 1.74 -20.78 23.79
C VAL A 157 1.12 -20.59 25.16
N SER A 158 0.71 -19.37 25.54
CA SER A 158 0.06 -19.11 26.83
C SER A 158 -1.33 -19.72 26.96
N ARG A 159 -2.04 -20.00 25.85
CA ARG A 159 -3.33 -20.72 25.87
C ARG A 159 -3.20 -22.21 26.00
N VAL A 160 -2.09 -22.78 25.60
CA VAL A 160 -1.84 -24.24 25.69
C VAL A 160 -1.29 -24.63 27.05
N GLY A 161 -0.81 -23.67 27.85
CA GLY A 161 -0.25 -23.89 29.18
C GLY A 161 -1.27 -23.91 30.33
N THR A 162 -2.55 -24.00 30.05
CA THR A 162 -3.62 -24.23 31.01
C THR A 162 -4.16 -25.68 30.84
#